data_bf9b3c68974dfec0e67d2b6b1b3392d0
#
_entry.id   bf9b3c68974dfec0e67d2b6b1b3392d0
#
_cell.length_a   1.000
_cell.length_b   1.000
_cell.length_c   1.000
_cell.angle_alpha   90.00
_cell.angle_beta   90.00
_cell.angle_gamma   90.00
#
_symmetry.space_group_name_H-M   'P 1'
#
loop_
_entity.id
_entity.type
_entity.pdbx_description
1 polymer ?
#
loop_
_entity_poly.entity_id
_entity_poly.type
_entity_poly.pdbx_seq_one_letter_code
_entity_poly.pdbx_strand_id
1 'polypeptide(L)'
;MRFTTQLAAGLFALSAIFITCATAAPLRTAPADPAATPKTRAIYTYLRDTWGRAVIAGQSDLSWDDSIDMAERVHADTGKYPALMGYDFMDYGKTGPGQSGQHQVEEAIAFAARGGLVSFHWHWRDPALLGTAQVNQANFYAGGDDPARRTNFTIPMADGKLDRSSPAFGQLNDGIDLVAVQLKRLQDAGVTVLWRPLHEAAGSHGEGWFWWGRVRTDGQSAATAHIALWRHMYDRLVRVHGLHNLIWVWNGQHAAWYPGDDVVDIVGFDVYDTTDNRTYRSQIETYRKTAAMTGEPKPVALTETSYIPDPDAMAKDGAWWLWFMVWNDGGGPAGVTNANNFWTGEQYNTSAHKREVYRHPHVITLDKLPRFQYP
;
A
#
# COMPACT_ATOMS: atom_id res chain seq x y z
N MET A 1 -40.29 -73.29 -33.61
CA MET A 1 -40.08 -72.16 -32.68
C MET A 1 -39.05 -71.24 -33.27
N ARG A 2 -39.45 -70.05 -33.75
CA ARG A 2 -38.56 -69.03 -34.30
C ARG A 2 -38.34 -67.96 -33.23
N PHE A 3 -37.11 -67.72 -32.82
CA PHE A 3 -36.74 -66.63 -31.94
C PHE A 3 -36.32 -65.43 -32.80
N THR A 4 -37.03 -64.34 -32.67
CA THR A 4 -36.73 -63.04 -33.26
C THR A 4 -35.91 -62.26 -32.24
N THR A 5 -34.68 -61.89 -32.59
CA THR A 5 -33.80 -60.98 -31.81
C THR A 5 -34.06 -59.53 -32.23
N GLN A 6 -34.52 -58.72 -31.33
CA GLN A 6 -34.60 -57.24 -31.51
C GLN A 6 -33.25 -56.62 -31.10
N LEU A 7 -32.61 -55.92 -32.01
CA LEU A 7 -31.48 -55.00 -31.74
C LEU A 7 -32.04 -53.65 -31.29
N ALA A 8 -31.73 -53.26 -30.09
CA ALA A 8 -31.95 -51.91 -29.64
C ALA A 8 -30.75 -51.01 -29.99
N ALA A 9 -30.93 -50.02 -30.83
CA ALA A 9 -29.93 -49.03 -31.16
C ALA A 9 -29.97 -47.91 -30.11
N GLY A 10 -28.94 -47.84 -29.25
CA GLY A 10 -28.76 -46.73 -28.29
C GLY A 10 -28.12 -45.53 -28.98
N LEU A 11 -28.86 -44.41 -29.07
CA LEU A 11 -28.30 -43.12 -29.44
C LEU A 11 -27.48 -42.58 -28.27
N PHE A 12 -26.16 -42.48 -28.40
CA PHE A 12 -25.31 -41.67 -27.51
C PHE A 12 -25.35 -40.22 -27.99
N ALA A 13 -26.00 -39.35 -27.20
CA ALA A 13 -25.91 -37.92 -27.42
C ALA A 13 -24.61 -37.43 -26.80
N LEU A 14 -23.63 -37.03 -27.61
CA LEU A 14 -22.44 -36.31 -27.20
C LEU A 14 -22.85 -34.86 -26.84
N SER A 15 -22.95 -34.57 -25.54
CA SER A 15 -23.04 -33.19 -25.06
C SER A 15 -21.66 -32.54 -25.16
N ALA A 16 -21.48 -31.67 -26.15
CA ALA A 16 -20.28 -30.82 -26.23
C ALA A 16 -20.32 -29.79 -25.10
N ILE A 17 -19.48 -29.96 -24.10
CA ILE A 17 -19.25 -28.95 -23.07
C ILE A 17 -18.42 -27.84 -23.72
N PHE A 18 -19.05 -26.73 -24.07
CA PHE A 18 -18.33 -25.52 -24.45
C PHE A 18 -17.75 -24.90 -23.17
N ILE A 19 -16.43 -25.13 -22.94
CA ILE A 19 -15.66 -24.39 -21.96
C ILE A 19 -15.49 -22.99 -22.57
N THR A 20 -16.33 -22.06 -22.18
CA THR A 20 -16.08 -20.64 -22.43
C THR A 20 -14.88 -20.24 -21.59
N CYS A 21 -13.70 -20.11 -22.20
CA CYS A 21 -12.60 -19.38 -21.60
C CYS A 21 -13.10 -17.97 -21.33
N ALA A 22 -13.40 -17.65 -20.09
CA ALA A 22 -13.61 -16.29 -19.67
C ALA A 22 -12.30 -15.54 -19.97
N THR A 23 -12.33 -14.66 -20.94
CA THR A 23 -11.20 -13.75 -21.19
C THR A 23 -11.05 -12.89 -19.96
N ALA A 24 -9.85 -12.89 -19.34
CA ALA A 24 -9.56 -12.02 -18.21
C ALA A 24 -9.96 -10.58 -18.56
N ALA A 25 -10.63 -9.90 -17.63
CA ALA A 25 -10.99 -8.50 -17.83
C ALA A 25 -9.71 -7.69 -18.12
N PRO A 26 -9.76 -6.73 -19.05
CA PRO A 26 -8.59 -5.90 -19.35
C PRO A 26 -8.25 -5.01 -18.15
N LEU A 27 -6.95 -4.71 -18.01
CA LEU A 27 -6.49 -3.68 -17.07
C LEU A 27 -7.20 -2.35 -17.33
N ARG A 28 -7.58 -1.65 -16.27
CA ARG A 28 -8.14 -0.30 -16.40
C ARG A 28 -7.14 0.64 -17.08
N THR A 29 -7.64 1.51 -17.92
CA THR A 29 -6.82 2.48 -18.68
C THR A 29 -6.70 3.84 -17.98
N ALA A 30 -7.50 4.08 -16.93
CA ALA A 30 -7.52 5.33 -16.18
C ALA A 30 -7.61 5.04 -14.67
N PRO A 31 -7.11 5.95 -13.81
CA PRO A 31 -7.24 5.81 -12.37
C PRO A 31 -8.69 5.83 -11.89
N ALA A 32 -8.90 5.38 -10.65
CA ALA A 32 -10.20 5.33 -9.98
C ALA A 32 -10.85 6.73 -9.88
N ASP A 33 -10.04 7.77 -9.69
CA ASP A 33 -10.53 9.15 -9.75
C ASP A 33 -10.72 9.60 -11.21
N PRO A 34 -11.97 9.80 -11.66
CA PRO A 34 -12.22 10.26 -13.02
C PRO A 34 -11.75 11.70 -13.30
N ALA A 35 -11.50 12.50 -12.25
CA ALA A 35 -10.96 13.85 -12.33
C ALA A 35 -9.44 13.94 -12.11
N ALA A 36 -8.75 12.80 -12.01
CA ALA A 36 -7.30 12.76 -11.81
C ALA A 36 -6.57 13.72 -12.75
N THR A 37 -5.52 14.40 -12.23
CA THR A 37 -4.74 15.36 -13.02
C THR A 37 -4.07 14.70 -14.22
N PRO A 38 -3.71 15.43 -15.27
CA PRO A 38 -2.99 14.88 -16.42
C PRO A 38 -1.69 14.15 -16.00
N LYS A 39 -0.95 14.73 -15.05
CA LYS A 39 0.28 14.10 -14.50
C LYS A 39 -0.05 12.79 -13.76
N THR A 40 -1.09 12.77 -12.94
CA THR A 40 -1.53 11.57 -12.22
C THR A 40 -1.94 10.46 -13.18
N ARG A 41 -2.68 10.79 -14.26
CA ARG A 41 -3.04 9.81 -15.30
C ARG A 41 -1.82 9.25 -16.01
N ALA A 42 -0.82 10.08 -16.30
CA ALA A 42 0.39 9.63 -16.97
C ALA A 42 1.25 8.75 -16.07
N ILE A 43 1.38 9.08 -14.80
CA ILE A 43 2.07 8.23 -13.83
C ILE A 43 1.33 6.89 -13.69
N TYR A 44 0.00 6.91 -13.56
CA TYR A 44 -0.79 5.67 -13.51
C TYR A 44 -0.58 4.81 -14.76
N THR A 45 -0.61 5.43 -15.96
CA THR A 45 -0.34 4.73 -17.23
C THR A 45 1.04 4.10 -17.22
N TYR A 46 2.06 4.85 -16.80
CA TYR A 46 3.43 4.33 -16.69
C TYR A 46 3.52 3.15 -15.72
N LEU A 47 2.91 3.25 -14.55
CA LEU A 47 2.88 2.19 -13.55
C LEU A 47 2.20 0.92 -14.09
N ARG A 48 1.04 1.09 -14.72
CA ARG A 48 0.30 0.00 -15.37
C ARG A 48 1.14 -0.70 -16.45
N ASP A 49 1.81 0.08 -17.29
CA ASP A 49 2.59 -0.44 -18.41
C ASP A 49 3.95 -1.04 -17.96
N THR A 50 4.42 -0.67 -16.77
CA THR A 50 5.62 -1.23 -16.13
C THR A 50 5.33 -2.58 -15.50
N TRP A 51 4.14 -2.74 -14.93
CA TRP A 51 3.74 -3.99 -14.27
C TRP A 51 3.83 -5.19 -15.21
N GLY A 52 4.39 -6.29 -14.70
CA GLY A 52 4.64 -7.50 -15.48
C GLY A 52 5.93 -7.47 -16.32
N ARG A 53 6.74 -6.40 -16.25
CA ARG A 53 7.96 -6.23 -17.06
C ARG A 53 9.19 -5.83 -16.27
N ALA A 54 9.00 -5.02 -15.23
CA ALA A 54 10.06 -4.50 -14.41
C ALA A 54 9.52 -4.20 -13.00
N VAL A 55 10.42 -4.02 -12.04
CA VAL A 55 10.11 -3.64 -10.67
C VAL A 55 10.72 -2.28 -10.35
N ILE A 56 9.96 -1.42 -9.67
CA ILE A 56 10.39 -0.10 -9.24
C ILE A 56 11.06 -0.25 -7.87
N ALA A 57 12.29 0.23 -7.72
CA ALA A 57 13.00 0.23 -6.44
C ALA A 57 12.42 1.29 -5.51
N GLY A 58 11.96 0.88 -4.34
CA GLY A 58 11.38 1.73 -3.31
C GLY A 58 12.07 1.61 -1.97
N GLN A 59 12.05 2.70 -1.21
CA GLN A 59 12.55 2.79 0.16
C GLN A 59 11.60 3.64 1.01
N SER A 60 11.23 3.14 2.20
CA SER A 60 10.51 3.94 3.19
C SER A 60 11.47 4.85 3.94
N ASP A 61 11.05 6.09 4.13
CA ASP A 61 11.79 7.06 4.91
C ASP A 61 11.55 6.89 6.42
N LEU A 62 12.39 7.51 7.25
CA LEU A 62 12.19 7.56 8.70
C LEU A 62 11.22 8.68 9.07
N SER A 63 9.94 8.34 9.20
CA SER A 63 8.89 9.32 9.47
C SER A 63 8.94 9.96 10.86
N TRP A 64 9.80 9.50 11.75
CA TRP A 64 9.96 10.05 13.11
C TRP A 64 11.31 10.72 13.36
N ASP A 65 12.19 10.76 12.37
CA ASP A 65 13.52 11.38 12.49
C ASP A 65 13.91 12.07 11.18
N ASP A 66 13.57 13.35 11.07
CA ASP A 66 13.85 14.20 9.91
C ASP A 66 15.36 14.45 9.67
N SER A 67 16.24 13.97 10.55
CA SER A 67 17.69 14.10 10.40
C SER A 67 18.31 13.02 9.50
N ILE A 68 17.55 12.02 9.10
CA ILE A 68 18.01 10.86 8.36
C ILE A 68 17.33 10.78 7.01
N ASP A 69 18.06 10.98 5.94
CA ASP A 69 17.64 10.81 4.56
C ASP A 69 17.93 9.38 4.08
N MET A 70 16.89 8.56 4.01
CA MET A 70 17.00 7.17 3.56
C MET A 70 17.33 7.06 2.07
N ALA A 71 16.96 8.04 1.23
CA ALA A 71 17.33 8.03 -0.18
C ALA A 71 18.84 8.20 -0.36
N GLU A 72 19.47 9.08 0.43
CA GLU A 72 20.92 9.27 0.43
C GLU A 72 21.65 8.03 0.98
N ARG A 73 21.08 7.33 1.99
CA ARG A 73 21.63 6.05 2.46
C ARG A 73 21.63 4.99 1.37
N VAL A 74 20.53 4.84 0.65
CA VAL A 74 20.43 3.92 -0.48
C VAL A 74 21.47 4.26 -1.55
N HIS A 75 21.59 5.54 -1.87
CA HIS A 75 22.58 5.99 -2.86
C HIS A 75 24.03 5.72 -2.41
N ALA A 76 24.36 5.97 -1.17
CA ALA A 76 25.70 5.70 -0.62
C ALA A 76 26.09 4.22 -0.73
N ASP A 77 25.15 3.31 -0.50
CA ASP A 77 25.39 1.86 -0.52
C ASP A 77 25.42 1.26 -1.93
N THR A 78 24.64 1.79 -2.86
CA THR A 78 24.39 1.17 -4.18
C THR A 78 24.95 1.97 -5.37
N GLY A 79 25.17 3.27 -5.18
CA GLY A 79 25.47 4.25 -6.23
C GLY A 79 24.24 4.65 -7.06
N LYS A 80 23.02 4.30 -6.60
CA LYS A 80 21.75 4.62 -7.26
C LYS A 80 20.73 5.10 -6.23
N TYR A 81 19.87 6.04 -6.62
CA TYR A 81 18.72 6.43 -5.80
C TYR A 81 17.53 5.51 -6.05
N PRO A 82 16.70 5.24 -5.03
CA PRO A 82 15.41 4.59 -5.26
C PRO A 82 14.57 5.44 -6.22
N ALA A 83 13.71 4.81 -6.99
CA ALA A 83 12.78 5.50 -7.87
C ALA A 83 11.50 5.97 -7.13
N LEU A 84 11.19 5.32 -6.03
CA LEU A 84 10.01 5.56 -5.20
C LEU A 84 10.43 5.73 -3.74
N MET A 85 10.02 6.83 -3.12
CA MET A 85 10.14 7.03 -1.67
C MET A 85 8.78 6.92 -1.00
N GLY A 86 8.76 6.23 0.15
CA GLY A 86 7.59 6.07 1.01
C GLY A 86 7.70 6.96 2.24
N TYR A 87 6.66 7.74 2.51
CA TYR A 87 6.54 8.67 3.62
C TYR A 87 5.31 8.36 4.46
N ASP A 88 5.23 8.91 5.67
CA ASP A 88 4.13 8.66 6.61
C ASP A 88 3.59 9.96 7.21
N PHE A 89 2.29 10.07 7.31
CA PHE A 89 1.64 11.17 8.05
C PHE A 89 1.51 10.91 9.56
N MET A 90 2.17 9.89 10.09
CA MET A 90 2.03 9.43 11.48
C MET A 90 2.12 10.54 12.52
N ASP A 91 3.04 11.49 12.34
CA ASP A 91 3.34 12.53 13.32
C ASP A 91 2.69 13.89 13.01
N TYR A 92 1.98 13.99 11.89
CA TYR A 92 1.18 15.19 11.61
C TYR A 92 0.02 15.31 12.60
N GLY A 93 -0.14 16.51 13.15
CA GLY A 93 -1.12 16.79 14.20
C GLY A 93 -0.56 16.75 15.61
N LYS A 94 0.63 16.19 15.85
CA LYS A 94 1.36 16.36 17.11
C LYS A 94 1.72 17.83 17.34
N THR A 95 1.86 18.22 18.58
CA THR A 95 2.13 19.61 19.01
C THR A 95 3.29 19.67 19.98
N GLY A 96 3.94 20.83 20.05
CA GLY A 96 5.01 21.10 21.03
C GLY A 96 6.40 21.15 20.42
N PRO A 97 7.41 21.60 21.17
CA PRO A 97 8.78 21.71 20.69
C PRO A 97 9.43 20.34 20.52
N GLY A 98 10.32 20.23 19.54
CA GLY A 98 11.09 19.02 19.29
C GLY A 98 10.29 17.87 18.66
N GLN A 99 9.13 18.15 18.06
CA GLN A 99 8.43 17.15 17.27
C GLN A 99 9.17 16.94 15.95
N SER A 100 9.51 15.70 15.70
CA SER A 100 10.14 15.21 14.46
C SER A 100 9.08 14.48 13.60
N GLY A 101 9.38 14.25 12.33
CA GLY A 101 8.49 13.53 11.42
C GLY A 101 7.33 14.37 10.86
N GLN A 102 7.42 15.70 10.95
CA GLN A 102 6.44 16.61 10.36
C GLN A 102 6.91 17.27 9.07
N HIS A 103 8.13 16.95 8.59
CA HIS A 103 8.72 17.49 7.36
C HIS A 103 8.60 16.54 6.17
N GLN A 104 7.89 15.43 6.31
CA GLN A 104 7.72 14.42 5.27
C GLN A 104 7.12 14.98 3.96
N VAL A 105 6.30 16.03 4.05
CA VAL A 105 5.74 16.70 2.85
C VAL A 105 6.82 17.48 2.11
N GLU A 106 7.67 18.23 2.82
CA GLU A 106 8.79 18.98 2.26
C GLU A 106 9.80 18.06 1.59
N GLU A 107 10.13 16.96 2.25
CA GLU A 107 11.04 15.94 1.72
C GLU A 107 10.44 15.27 0.47
N ALA A 108 9.17 14.92 0.50
CA ALA A 108 8.46 14.36 -0.65
C ALA A 108 8.42 15.32 -1.85
N ILE A 109 8.21 16.62 -1.61
CA ILE A 109 8.25 17.66 -2.67
C ILE A 109 9.68 17.75 -3.24
N ALA A 110 10.71 17.76 -2.38
CA ALA A 110 12.10 17.81 -2.81
C ALA A 110 12.49 16.56 -3.63
N PHE A 111 12.05 15.38 -3.19
CA PHE A 111 12.30 14.13 -3.93
C PHE A 111 11.56 14.10 -5.27
N ALA A 112 10.31 14.53 -5.31
CA ALA A 112 9.53 14.63 -6.55
C ALA A 112 10.14 15.65 -7.54
N ALA A 113 10.74 16.74 -7.05
CA ALA A 113 11.46 17.71 -7.90
C ALA A 113 12.69 17.10 -8.58
N ARG A 114 13.30 16.07 -7.99
CA ARG A 114 14.37 15.27 -8.60
C ARG A 114 13.85 14.30 -9.67
N GLY A 115 12.53 14.15 -9.80
CA GLY A 115 11.85 13.24 -10.72
C GLY A 115 11.40 11.93 -10.10
N GLY A 116 11.50 11.78 -8.78
CA GLY A 116 11.09 10.59 -8.05
C GLY A 116 9.58 10.43 -7.91
N LEU A 117 9.14 9.20 -7.73
CA LEU A 117 7.78 8.84 -7.35
C LEU A 117 7.62 8.94 -5.84
N VAL A 118 6.43 9.31 -5.39
CA VAL A 118 6.12 9.55 -3.98
C VAL A 118 4.97 8.66 -3.54
N SER A 119 5.14 7.93 -2.46
CA SER A 119 4.08 7.21 -1.76
C SER A 119 3.91 7.79 -0.38
N PHE A 120 2.67 7.86 0.07
CA PHE A 120 2.35 8.12 1.47
C PHE A 120 1.45 7.02 2.00
N HIS A 121 1.77 6.54 3.19
CA HIS A 121 0.86 5.81 4.05
C HIS A 121 0.54 6.64 5.30
N TRP A 122 -0.30 6.12 6.17
CA TRP A 122 -0.72 6.86 7.34
C TRP A 122 -0.95 5.93 8.54
N HIS A 123 -0.02 5.93 9.47
CA HIS A 123 -0.25 5.38 10.79
C HIS A 123 -1.16 6.34 11.56
N TRP A 124 -2.44 6.25 11.26
CA TRP A 124 -3.45 7.17 11.77
C TRP A 124 -3.65 6.99 13.26
N ARG A 125 -3.12 7.95 14.01
CA ARG A 125 -3.25 7.99 15.46
C ARG A 125 -4.70 8.21 15.85
N ASP A 126 -5.06 7.83 17.10
CA ASP A 126 -6.43 7.91 17.64
C ASP A 126 -7.12 9.23 17.29
N PRO A 127 -8.16 9.20 16.43
CA PRO A 127 -8.88 10.40 16.02
C PRO A 127 -9.54 11.16 17.16
N ALA A 128 -9.89 10.48 18.28
CA ALA A 128 -10.51 11.11 19.42
C ALA A 128 -9.56 12.05 20.20
N LEU A 129 -8.25 11.91 19.98
CA LEU A 129 -7.23 12.70 20.66
C LEU A 129 -6.70 13.86 19.81
N LEU A 130 -7.09 13.93 18.54
CA LEU A 130 -6.72 15.06 17.67
C LEU A 130 -7.26 16.38 18.24
N GLY A 131 -6.41 17.42 18.23
CA GLY A 131 -6.78 18.74 18.75
C GLY A 131 -6.92 18.83 20.28
N THR A 132 -6.61 17.76 21.02
CA THR A 132 -6.61 17.74 22.48
C THR A 132 -5.19 17.88 23.05
N ALA A 133 -5.08 18.16 24.35
CA ALA A 133 -3.79 18.18 25.04
C ALA A 133 -3.09 16.79 25.06
N GLN A 134 -3.81 15.72 24.79
CA GLN A 134 -3.32 14.35 24.76
C GLN A 134 -2.90 13.87 23.35
N VAL A 135 -2.91 14.71 22.35
CA VAL A 135 -2.59 14.33 20.95
C VAL A 135 -1.23 13.62 20.82
N ASN A 136 -0.24 14.03 21.60
CA ASN A 136 1.09 13.40 21.60
C ASN A 136 1.12 12.00 22.23
N GLN A 137 0.06 11.62 22.97
CA GLN A 137 -0.11 10.28 23.55
C GLN A 137 -0.95 9.37 22.67
N ALA A 138 -1.54 9.91 21.60
CA ALA A 138 -2.36 9.16 20.67
C ALA A 138 -1.55 8.03 20.03
N ASN A 139 -2.14 6.86 19.95
CA ASN A 139 -1.59 5.67 19.31
C ASN A 139 -2.51 5.15 18.22
N PHE A 140 -2.03 4.21 17.42
CA PHE A 140 -2.76 3.61 16.30
C PHE A 140 -3.02 2.11 16.48
N TYR A 141 -2.40 1.45 17.45
CA TYR A 141 -2.61 0.02 17.70
C TYR A 141 -3.95 -0.28 18.37
N ALA A 142 -4.64 -1.33 17.90
CA ALA A 142 -5.88 -1.83 18.51
C ALA A 142 -5.63 -2.80 19.66
N GLY A 143 -4.48 -3.47 19.66
CA GLY A 143 -4.07 -4.48 20.61
C GLY A 143 -2.55 -4.43 20.85
N GLY A 144 -2.00 -5.49 21.42
CA GLY A 144 -0.59 -5.61 21.76
C GLY A 144 -0.40 -5.72 23.27
N ASP A 145 0.82 -6.04 23.72
CA ASP A 145 1.10 -6.31 25.14
C ASP A 145 1.21 -5.06 26.00
N ASP A 146 1.53 -3.90 25.39
CA ASP A 146 1.65 -2.63 26.09
C ASP A 146 0.35 -1.81 26.02
N PRO A 147 -0.43 -1.70 27.11
CA PRO A 147 -1.66 -0.92 27.16
C PRO A 147 -1.45 0.57 26.82
N ALA A 148 -0.26 1.13 27.11
CA ALA A 148 0.04 2.54 26.84
C ALA A 148 0.19 2.82 25.34
N ARG A 149 0.34 1.78 24.52
CA ARG A 149 0.46 1.87 23.05
C ARG A 149 -0.84 1.54 22.32
N ARG A 150 -1.95 1.37 23.04
CA ARG A 150 -3.26 1.03 22.44
C ARG A 150 -4.16 2.25 22.36
N THR A 151 -5.07 2.21 21.41
CA THR A 151 -6.23 3.09 21.37
C THR A 151 -7.51 2.27 21.49
N ASN A 152 -8.57 2.87 22.05
CA ASN A 152 -9.91 2.28 22.08
C ASN A 152 -10.83 2.81 20.98
N PHE A 153 -10.30 3.65 20.09
CA PHE A 153 -11.09 4.20 18.98
C PHE A 153 -11.67 3.07 18.12
N THR A 154 -12.90 3.25 17.68
CA THR A 154 -13.63 2.28 16.86
C THR A 154 -14.39 3.03 15.79
N ILE A 155 -14.37 2.52 14.56
CA ILE A 155 -15.15 3.09 13.47
C ILE A 155 -16.63 3.07 13.86
N PRO A 156 -17.31 4.24 13.90
CA PRO A 156 -18.73 4.28 14.29
C PRO A 156 -19.58 3.64 13.21
N MET A 157 -20.34 2.61 13.60
CA MET A 157 -21.20 1.86 12.68
C MET A 157 -22.61 1.71 13.27
N ALA A 158 -23.62 1.87 12.41
CA ALA A 158 -25.00 1.52 12.67
C ALA A 158 -25.59 0.86 11.42
N ASP A 159 -26.28 -0.27 11.59
CA ASP A 159 -26.95 -1.01 10.51
C ASP A 159 -26.08 -1.25 9.27
N GLY A 160 -24.81 -1.63 9.48
CA GLY A 160 -23.85 -1.93 8.43
C GLY A 160 -23.30 -0.71 7.69
N LYS A 161 -23.55 0.51 8.16
CA LYS A 161 -23.10 1.78 7.57
C LYS A 161 -22.39 2.64 8.63
N LEU A 162 -21.61 3.64 8.17
CA LEU A 162 -21.06 4.64 9.09
C LEU A 162 -22.20 5.39 9.82
N ASP A 163 -22.12 5.40 11.15
CA ASP A 163 -23.03 6.20 11.98
C ASP A 163 -22.59 7.67 11.95
N ARG A 164 -23.24 8.43 11.08
CA ARG A 164 -22.97 9.86 10.90
C ARG A 164 -23.45 10.74 12.06
N SER A 165 -24.26 10.19 12.97
CA SER A 165 -24.72 10.90 14.16
C SER A 165 -23.76 10.77 15.35
N SER A 166 -22.84 9.82 15.27
CA SER A 166 -21.83 9.59 16.31
C SER A 166 -20.80 10.71 16.37
N PRO A 167 -20.39 11.19 17.57
CA PRO A 167 -19.25 12.09 17.72
C PRO A 167 -17.96 11.54 17.08
N ALA A 168 -17.75 10.21 17.10
CA ALA A 168 -16.61 9.57 16.48
C ALA A 168 -16.58 9.76 14.94
N PHE A 169 -17.72 9.95 14.28
CA PHE A 169 -17.75 10.28 12.87
C PHE A 169 -17.18 11.70 12.58
N GLY A 170 -17.46 12.65 13.48
CA GLY A 170 -16.84 13.97 13.42
C GLY A 170 -15.31 13.87 13.55
N GLN A 171 -14.84 13.10 14.53
CA GLN A 171 -13.41 12.86 14.77
C GLN A 171 -12.71 12.18 13.57
N LEU A 172 -13.38 11.25 12.87
CA LEU A 172 -12.88 10.71 11.60
C LEU A 172 -12.72 11.81 10.54
N ASN A 173 -13.71 12.68 10.40
CA ASN A 173 -13.64 13.78 9.45
C ASN A 173 -12.49 14.74 9.78
N ASP A 174 -12.34 15.11 11.04
CA ASP A 174 -11.26 16.00 11.50
C ASP A 174 -9.87 15.42 11.17
N GLY A 175 -9.69 14.10 11.36
CA GLY A 175 -8.46 13.41 10.99
C GLY A 175 -8.21 13.39 9.48
N ILE A 176 -9.24 13.10 8.68
CA ILE A 176 -9.11 13.11 7.21
C ILE A 176 -8.80 14.53 6.72
N ASP A 177 -9.45 15.57 7.29
CA ASP A 177 -9.24 16.97 6.92
C ASP A 177 -7.82 17.44 7.27
N LEU A 178 -7.27 17.00 8.40
CA LEU A 178 -5.87 17.25 8.76
C LEU A 178 -4.91 16.78 7.66
N VAL A 179 -5.08 15.53 7.20
CA VAL A 179 -4.24 14.96 6.15
C VAL A 179 -4.55 15.58 4.79
N ALA A 180 -5.81 15.95 4.52
CA ALA A 180 -6.20 16.61 3.28
C ALA A 180 -5.45 17.93 3.07
N VAL A 181 -5.17 18.69 4.14
CA VAL A 181 -4.32 19.91 4.06
C VAL A 181 -2.93 19.57 3.55
N GLN A 182 -2.33 18.47 4.01
CA GLN A 182 -0.99 18.07 3.61
C GLN A 182 -0.97 17.50 2.17
N LEU A 183 -1.95 16.68 1.83
CA LEU A 183 -2.13 16.18 0.45
C LEU A 183 -2.39 17.32 -0.54
N LYS A 184 -3.08 18.39 -0.09
CA LYS A 184 -3.29 19.59 -0.90
C LYS A 184 -1.98 20.32 -1.17
N ARG A 185 -1.07 20.43 -0.18
CA ARG A 185 0.27 21.01 -0.38
C ARG A 185 1.05 20.23 -1.45
N LEU A 186 0.98 18.90 -1.42
CA LEU A 186 1.58 18.05 -2.46
C LEU A 186 0.94 18.28 -3.83
N GLN A 187 -0.40 18.38 -3.90
CA GLN A 187 -1.10 18.70 -5.14
C GLN A 187 -0.68 20.05 -5.71
N ASP A 188 -0.61 21.09 -4.87
CA ASP A 188 -0.22 22.44 -5.28
C ASP A 188 1.24 22.51 -5.76
N ALA A 189 2.10 21.63 -5.23
CA ALA A 189 3.46 21.43 -5.71
C ALA A 189 3.55 20.53 -6.96
N GLY A 190 2.42 20.07 -7.51
CA GLY A 190 2.38 19.19 -8.69
C GLY A 190 2.88 17.77 -8.41
N VAL A 191 2.82 17.30 -7.17
CA VAL A 191 3.24 15.95 -6.78
C VAL A 191 2.05 15.00 -6.87
N THR A 192 2.19 13.92 -7.64
CA THR A 192 1.27 12.78 -7.59
C THR A 192 1.68 11.86 -6.45
N VAL A 193 0.71 11.41 -5.65
CA VAL A 193 0.92 10.58 -4.47
C VAL A 193 0.33 9.18 -4.69
N LEU A 194 1.14 8.14 -4.53
CA LEU A 194 0.67 6.77 -4.33
C LEU A 194 0.13 6.68 -2.90
N TRP A 195 -1.18 6.89 -2.75
CA TRP A 195 -1.85 7.02 -1.45
C TRP A 195 -2.26 5.66 -0.89
N ARG A 196 -1.65 5.26 0.21
CA ARG A 196 -1.86 3.95 0.87
C ARG A 196 -2.38 4.12 2.31
N PRO A 197 -3.59 4.63 2.51
CA PRO A 197 -4.20 4.74 3.83
C PRO A 197 -4.70 3.39 4.34
N LEU A 198 -4.98 3.30 5.64
CA LEU A 198 -5.67 2.19 6.29
C LEU A 198 -5.04 0.82 5.94
N HIS A 199 -3.72 0.80 5.80
CA HIS A 199 -2.96 -0.40 5.44
C HIS A 199 -3.09 -1.49 6.51
N GLU A 200 -2.82 -2.74 6.12
CA GLU A 200 -2.81 -3.93 6.99
C GLU A 200 -4.08 -4.12 7.84
N ALA A 201 -5.24 -3.67 7.33
CA ALA A 201 -6.48 -3.65 8.10
C ALA A 201 -6.90 -5.02 8.63
N ALA A 202 -6.70 -6.08 7.85
CA ALA A 202 -7.02 -7.45 8.25
C ALA A 202 -5.93 -8.12 9.13
N GLY A 203 -4.78 -7.47 9.32
CA GLY A 203 -3.64 -8.09 9.97
C GLY A 203 -3.21 -9.41 9.30
N SER A 204 -2.55 -10.28 10.05
CA SER A 204 -2.07 -11.57 9.54
C SER A 204 -3.17 -12.64 9.43
N HIS A 205 -4.22 -12.55 10.24
CA HIS A 205 -5.20 -13.61 10.43
C HIS A 205 -6.67 -13.15 10.33
N GLY A 206 -6.91 -11.98 9.69
CA GLY A 206 -8.24 -11.41 9.60
C GLY A 206 -8.65 -10.58 10.84
N GLU A 207 -7.71 -10.34 11.73
CA GLU A 207 -7.84 -9.49 12.92
C GLU A 207 -6.80 -8.37 12.85
N GLY A 208 -7.26 -7.13 12.70
CA GLY A 208 -6.38 -5.98 12.56
C GLY A 208 -5.69 -5.60 13.87
N TRP A 209 -4.40 -5.36 13.81
CA TRP A 209 -3.64 -4.79 14.92
C TRP A 209 -3.72 -3.25 15.00
N PHE A 210 -4.22 -2.61 13.95
CA PHE A 210 -4.54 -1.19 13.94
C PHE A 210 -6.02 -0.94 14.25
N TRP A 211 -6.37 0.25 14.77
CA TRP A 211 -7.74 0.55 15.15
C TRP A 211 -8.74 0.49 13.97
N TRP A 212 -8.30 0.80 12.76
CA TRP A 212 -9.15 0.72 11.56
C TRP A 212 -9.43 -0.72 11.09
N GLY A 213 -8.76 -1.70 11.67
CA GLY A 213 -8.99 -3.13 11.48
C GLY A 213 -9.44 -3.85 12.74
N ARG A 214 -9.72 -3.13 13.82
CA ARG A 214 -10.08 -3.69 15.14
C ARG A 214 -11.22 -4.70 15.05
N VAL A 215 -11.07 -5.83 15.74
CA VAL A 215 -12.16 -6.77 16.02
C VAL A 215 -13.28 -6.04 16.77
N ARG A 216 -14.51 -6.27 16.36
CA ARG A 216 -15.69 -5.58 16.87
C ARG A 216 -16.47 -6.45 17.83
N THR A 217 -17.01 -5.83 18.86
CA THR A 217 -17.86 -6.48 19.89
C THR A 217 -19.34 -6.05 19.80
N ASP A 218 -19.66 -5.16 18.85
CA ASP A 218 -21.02 -4.61 18.65
C ASP A 218 -21.84 -5.38 17.61
N GLY A 219 -21.39 -6.57 17.19
CA GLY A 219 -22.05 -7.39 16.18
C GLY A 219 -21.84 -6.94 14.73
N GLN A 220 -21.16 -5.80 14.51
CA GLN A 220 -20.82 -5.33 13.16
C GLN A 220 -19.54 -6.01 12.66
N SER A 221 -19.42 -6.21 11.35
CA SER A 221 -18.21 -6.75 10.73
C SER A 221 -17.09 -5.70 10.71
N ALA A 222 -15.89 -6.07 11.15
CA ALA A 222 -14.70 -5.22 11.03
C ALA A 222 -14.36 -4.91 9.56
N ALA A 223 -14.48 -5.90 8.68
CA ALA A 223 -14.26 -5.72 7.25
C ALA A 223 -15.28 -4.74 6.64
N THR A 224 -16.57 -4.85 7.01
CA THR A 224 -17.60 -3.91 6.56
C THR A 224 -17.30 -2.48 7.04
N ALA A 225 -16.85 -2.33 8.29
CA ALA A 225 -16.49 -1.02 8.84
C ALA A 225 -15.28 -0.41 8.12
N HIS A 226 -14.24 -1.20 7.86
CA HIS A 226 -13.08 -0.76 7.08
C HIS A 226 -13.46 -0.33 5.66
N ILE A 227 -14.26 -1.14 4.95
CA ILE A 227 -14.76 -0.81 3.61
C ILE A 227 -15.53 0.52 3.63
N ALA A 228 -16.41 0.71 4.61
CA ALA A 228 -17.18 1.93 4.76
C ALA A 228 -16.28 3.16 5.01
N LEU A 229 -15.25 3.01 5.87
CA LEU A 229 -14.27 4.06 6.14
C LEU A 229 -13.42 4.39 4.91
N TRP A 230 -12.93 3.38 4.18
CA TRP A 230 -12.17 3.57 2.95
C TRP A 230 -12.96 4.40 1.94
N ARG A 231 -14.20 3.98 1.65
CA ARG A 231 -15.06 4.68 0.69
C ARG A 231 -15.42 6.09 1.14
N HIS A 232 -15.62 6.29 2.44
CA HIS A 232 -15.84 7.61 3.01
C HIS A 232 -14.60 8.51 2.86
N MET A 233 -13.41 7.99 3.14
CA MET A 233 -12.15 8.71 2.95
C MET A 233 -11.93 9.07 1.47
N TYR A 234 -12.18 8.13 0.55
CA TYR A 234 -12.14 8.39 -0.89
C TYR A 234 -13.07 9.55 -1.28
N ASP A 235 -14.33 9.47 -0.91
CA ASP A 235 -15.32 10.50 -1.22
C ASP A 235 -14.92 11.86 -0.63
N ARG A 236 -14.42 11.88 0.61
CA ARG A 236 -14.04 13.12 1.27
C ARG A 236 -12.81 13.75 0.64
N LEU A 237 -11.75 12.98 0.38
CA LEU A 237 -10.53 13.52 -0.22
C LEU A 237 -10.76 13.96 -1.68
N VAL A 238 -11.44 13.13 -2.48
CA VAL A 238 -11.64 13.42 -3.90
C VAL A 238 -12.75 14.44 -4.14
N ARG A 239 -13.94 14.27 -3.52
CA ARG A 239 -15.13 15.07 -3.86
C ARG A 239 -15.27 16.31 -2.98
N VAL A 240 -14.87 16.25 -1.70
CA VAL A 240 -14.99 17.40 -0.80
C VAL A 240 -13.75 18.29 -0.87
N HIS A 241 -12.55 17.67 -0.81
CA HIS A 241 -11.30 18.43 -0.84
C HIS A 241 -10.73 18.65 -2.24
N GLY A 242 -11.27 18.01 -3.29
CA GLY A 242 -10.82 18.19 -4.66
C GLY A 242 -9.37 17.72 -4.89
N LEU A 243 -8.97 16.64 -4.22
CA LEU A 243 -7.63 16.07 -4.37
C LEU A 243 -7.62 15.07 -5.51
N HIS A 244 -7.05 15.50 -6.64
CA HIS A 244 -7.03 14.75 -7.91
C HIS A 244 -5.63 14.29 -8.30
N ASN A 245 -4.68 14.36 -7.37
CA ASN A 245 -3.30 13.92 -7.52
C ASN A 245 -3.02 12.55 -6.85
N LEU A 246 -4.05 11.79 -6.47
CA LEU A 246 -3.92 10.55 -5.74
C LEU A 246 -4.09 9.33 -6.67
N ILE A 247 -3.19 8.36 -6.54
CA ILE A 247 -3.32 6.98 -7.04
C ILE A 247 -3.58 6.10 -5.81
N TRP A 248 -4.73 5.45 -5.77
CA TRP A 248 -5.23 4.75 -4.57
C TRP A 248 -4.66 3.34 -4.47
N VAL A 249 -3.83 3.12 -3.46
CA VAL A 249 -3.16 1.84 -3.18
C VAL A 249 -3.82 1.17 -1.99
N TRP A 250 -4.60 0.12 -2.24
CA TRP A 250 -5.22 -0.64 -1.17
C TRP A 250 -4.32 -1.80 -0.71
N ASN A 251 -4.15 -1.92 0.59
CA ASN A 251 -3.33 -2.94 1.24
C ASN A 251 -4.05 -3.46 2.50
N GLY A 252 -5.25 -3.99 2.34
CA GLY A 252 -6.02 -4.57 3.46
C GLY A 252 -5.61 -6.01 3.79
N GLN A 253 -4.77 -6.63 2.99
CA GLN A 253 -4.18 -7.97 3.15
C GLN A 253 -5.17 -9.15 3.13
N HIS A 254 -6.47 -8.93 2.93
CA HIS A 254 -7.48 -9.99 2.86
C HIS A 254 -8.66 -9.61 1.97
N ALA A 255 -9.05 -10.47 1.03
CA ALA A 255 -10.07 -10.19 0.00
C ALA A 255 -11.42 -9.71 0.56
N ALA A 256 -11.86 -10.21 1.73
CA ALA A 256 -13.12 -9.78 2.35
C ALA A 256 -13.13 -8.30 2.79
N TRP A 257 -11.96 -7.64 2.81
CA TRP A 257 -11.79 -6.24 3.21
C TRP A 257 -11.68 -5.31 2.00
N TYR A 258 -11.76 -5.86 0.78
CA TYR A 258 -11.59 -5.10 -0.44
C TYR A 258 -12.74 -4.12 -0.68
N PRO A 259 -12.46 -2.81 -0.82
CA PRO A 259 -13.51 -1.79 -0.88
C PRO A 259 -14.19 -1.63 -2.25
N GLY A 260 -13.68 -2.31 -3.27
CA GLY A 260 -14.22 -2.28 -4.63
C GLY A 260 -13.29 -1.66 -5.66
N ASP A 261 -13.46 -2.10 -6.92
CA ASP A 261 -12.59 -1.71 -8.03
C ASP A 261 -12.69 -0.22 -8.40
N ASP A 262 -13.82 0.40 -8.10
CA ASP A 262 -14.12 1.81 -8.42
C ASP A 262 -13.34 2.83 -7.57
N VAL A 263 -12.77 2.40 -6.45
CA VAL A 263 -12.04 3.24 -5.49
C VAL A 263 -10.61 2.76 -5.20
N VAL A 264 -10.08 1.86 -6.02
CA VAL A 264 -8.72 1.30 -5.89
C VAL A 264 -8.04 1.23 -7.25
N ASP A 265 -6.79 1.66 -7.31
CA ASP A 265 -5.95 1.64 -8.51
C ASP A 265 -4.95 0.49 -8.49
N ILE A 266 -4.32 0.26 -7.36
CA ILE A 266 -3.24 -0.71 -7.15
C ILE A 266 -3.54 -1.51 -5.89
N VAL A 267 -3.22 -2.80 -5.90
CA VAL A 267 -3.33 -3.66 -4.73
C VAL A 267 -1.95 -3.96 -4.16
N GLY A 268 -1.78 -3.81 -2.85
CA GLY A 268 -0.52 -4.03 -2.15
C GLY A 268 -0.58 -5.16 -1.13
N PHE A 269 0.59 -5.64 -0.76
CA PHE A 269 0.77 -6.57 0.35
C PHE A 269 2.09 -6.28 1.07
N ASP A 270 2.11 -6.41 2.39
CA ASP A 270 3.30 -6.23 3.21
C ASP A 270 3.84 -7.59 3.64
N VAL A 271 5.13 -7.82 3.38
CA VAL A 271 5.78 -9.11 3.66
C VAL A 271 6.98 -8.89 4.57
N TYR A 272 6.82 -9.26 5.82
CA TYR A 272 7.89 -9.30 6.81
C TYR A 272 8.28 -10.75 7.09
N ASP A 273 9.30 -11.22 6.40
CA ASP A 273 9.88 -12.54 6.67
C ASP A 273 10.87 -12.38 7.82
N THR A 274 10.56 -12.99 8.96
CA THR A 274 11.40 -12.94 10.17
C THR A 274 12.40 -14.07 10.25
N THR A 275 12.27 -15.07 9.38
CA THR A 275 13.26 -16.14 9.27
C THR A 275 14.43 -15.69 8.42
N ASP A 276 15.64 -16.15 8.70
CA ASP A 276 16.82 -15.88 7.89
C ASP A 276 16.59 -16.42 6.47
N ASN A 277 16.04 -15.57 5.60
CA ASN A 277 15.62 -15.92 4.25
C ASN A 277 16.46 -15.17 3.19
N ARG A 278 17.78 -15.27 3.29
CA ARG A 278 18.70 -14.71 2.30
C ARG A 278 18.64 -15.38 0.93
N THR A 279 17.66 -16.21 0.67
CA THR A 279 17.36 -16.74 -0.67
C THR A 279 16.63 -15.71 -1.55
N TYR A 280 16.18 -14.60 -0.98
CA TYR A 280 15.54 -13.49 -1.69
C TYR A 280 14.43 -13.95 -2.66
N ARG A 281 13.55 -14.84 -2.17
CA ARG A 281 12.48 -15.43 -2.98
C ARG A 281 11.57 -14.39 -3.59
N SER A 282 11.00 -14.72 -4.75
CA SER A 282 10.05 -13.87 -5.48
C SER A 282 8.73 -13.57 -4.73
N GLN A 283 8.41 -14.32 -3.67
CA GLN A 283 7.13 -14.28 -2.94
C GLN A 283 5.92 -14.61 -3.84
N ILE A 284 6.09 -15.51 -4.79
CA ILE A 284 5.08 -15.84 -5.82
C ILE A 284 3.70 -16.21 -5.24
N GLU A 285 3.65 -16.94 -4.15
CA GLU A 285 2.37 -17.35 -3.54
C GLU A 285 1.61 -16.14 -2.97
N THR A 286 2.32 -15.24 -2.29
CA THR A 286 1.76 -13.98 -1.79
C THR A 286 1.34 -13.07 -2.94
N TYR A 287 2.16 -12.99 -4.00
CA TYR A 287 1.84 -12.23 -5.21
C TYR A 287 0.52 -12.71 -5.84
N ARG A 288 0.38 -14.03 -6.07
CA ARG A 288 -0.84 -14.63 -6.64
C ARG A 288 -2.06 -14.41 -5.74
N LYS A 289 -1.90 -14.62 -4.44
CA LYS A 289 -2.95 -14.35 -3.45
C LYS A 289 -3.40 -12.90 -3.52
N THR A 290 -2.47 -11.96 -3.59
CA THR A 290 -2.77 -10.52 -3.66
C THR A 290 -3.49 -10.15 -4.96
N ALA A 291 -3.00 -10.65 -6.09
CA ALA A 291 -3.65 -10.43 -7.40
C ALA A 291 -5.09 -10.96 -7.46
N ALA A 292 -5.38 -12.01 -6.68
CA ALA A 292 -6.73 -12.61 -6.64
C ALA A 292 -7.69 -11.89 -5.68
N MET A 293 -7.27 -10.84 -4.97
CA MET A 293 -8.14 -10.12 -4.01
C MET A 293 -9.10 -9.13 -4.69
N THR A 294 -8.86 -8.78 -5.94
CA THR A 294 -9.59 -7.75 -6.68
C THR A 294 -10.57 -8.36 -7.67
N GLY A 295 -11.66 -7.66 -7.99
CA GLY A 295 -12.64 -8.11 -8.98
C GLY A 295 -12.14 -7.92 -10.42
N GLU A 296 -11.36 -6.87 -10.66
CA GLU A 296 -10.69 -6.58 -11.92
C GLU A 296 -9.17 -6.71 -11.76
N PRO A 297 -8.41 -7.11 -12.78
CA PRO A 297 -6.95 -7.12 -12.72
C PRO A 297 -6.40 -5.73 -12.36
N LYS A 298 -5.49 -5.69 -11.40
CA LYS A 298 -4.81 -4.46 -10.96
C LYS A 298 -3.32 -4.72 -10.79
N PRO A 299 -2.48 -3.70 -10.98
CA PRO A 299 -1.07 -3.84 -10.63
C PRO A 299 -0.90 -4.25 -9.17
N VAL A 300 0.03 -5.17 -8.93
CA VAL A 300 0.31 -5.76 -7.60
C VAL A 300 1.64 -5.24 -7.11
N ALA A 301 1.67 -4.68 -5.90
CA ALA A 301 2.85 -4.09 -5.31
C ALA A 301 3.26 -4.75 -3.99
N LEU A 302 4.56 -4.85 -3.75
CA LEU A 302 5.12 -5.21 -2.45
C LEU A 302 5.31 -3.91 -1.68
N THR A 303 4.26 -3.57 -0.89
CA THR A 303 4.11 -2.24 -0.31
C THR A 303 4.96 -2.00 0.92
N GLU A 304 5.35 -3.08 1.61
CA GLU A 304 6.41 -3.09 2.62
C GLU A 304 7.12 -4.44 2.59
N THR A 305 8.42 -4.43 2.84
CA THR A 305 9.18 -5.69 2.92
C THR A 305 10.43 -5.56 3.77
N SER A 306 10.80 -6.65 4.43
CA SER A 306 12.10 -6.80 5.08
C SER A 306 13.20 -7.22 4.08
N TYR A 307 12.88 -8.10 3.12
CA TYR A 307 13.81 -8.62 2.11
C TYR A 307 13.46 -8.10 0.72
N ILE A 308 14.46 -7.65 -0.02
CA ILE A 308 14.28 -7.30 -1.44
C ILE A 308 14.23 -8.59 -2.25
N PRO A 309 13.14 -8.90 -2.96
CA PRO A 309 13.08 -10.08 -3.81
C PRO A 309 14.11 -10.00 -4.94
N ASP A 310 14.75 -11.13 -5.26
CA ASP A 310 15.68 -11.25 -6.37
C ASP A 310 14.92 -11.02 -7.70
N PRO A 311 15.35 -10.08 -8.56
CA PRO A 311 14.69 -9.77 -9.83
C PRO A 311 14.66 -10.96 -10.82
N ASP A 312 15.68 -11.81 -10.82
CA ASP A 312 15.71 -13.02 -11.65
C ASP A 312 14.72 -14.07 -11.13
N ALA A 313 14.58 -14.20 -9.82
CA ALA A 313 13.56 -15.05 -9.22
C ALA A 313 12.15 -14.52 -9.53
N MET A 314 11.94 -13.20 -9.49
CA MET A 314 10.66 -12.60 -9.90
C MET A 314 10.34 -12.87 -11.38
N ALA A 315 11.32 -12.73 -12.26
CA ALA A 315 11.17 -13.00 -13.69
C ALA A 315 10.85 -14.47 -13.95
N LYS A 316 11.58 -15.38 -13.31
CA LYS A 316 11.42 -16.83 -13.44
C LYS A 316 10.03 -17.29 -13.00
N ASP A 317 9.54 -16.76 -11.89
CA ASP A 317 8.27 -17.19 -11.30
C ASP A 317 7.07 -16.42 -11.86
N GLY A 318 7.31 -15.31 -12.58
CA GLY A 318 6.26 -14.41 -13.06
C GLY A 318 5.67 -13.54 -11.94
N ALA A 319 6.36 -13.38 -10.81
CA ALA A 319 5.95 -12.56 -9.67
C ALA A 319 6.43 -11.12 -9.81
N TRP A 320 5.97 -10.44 -10.87
CA TRP A 320 6.37 -9.07 -11.16
C TRP A 320 5.65 -8.07 -10.24
N TRP A 321 6.16 -7.93 -9.01
CA TRP A 321 5.75 -6.84 -8.13
C TRP A 321 6.02 -5.50 -8.83
N LEU A 322 5.01 -4.61 -8.87
CA LEU A 322 5.16 -3.30 -9.50
C LEU A 322 6.29 -2.48 -8.85
N TRP A 323 6.38 -2.56 -7.54
CA TRP A 323 7.53 -2.08 -6.78
C TRP A 323 7.79 -3.00 -5.58
N PHE A 324 9.00 -2.94 -5.05
CA PHE A 324 9.29 -3.30 -3.66
C PHE A 324 9.53 -2.03 -2.84
N MET A 325 9.09 -2.01 -1.59
CA MET A 325 9.33 -0.93 -0.64
C MET A 325 10.01 -1.52 0.59
N VAL A 326 11.33 -1.33 0.70
CA VAL A 326 12.05 -1.75 1.92
C VAL A 326 11.58 -0.85 3.05
N TRP A 327 11.18 -1.47 4.18
CA TRP A 327 10.81 -0.68 5.35
C TRP A 327 12.00 0.08 5.90
N ASN A 328 11.75 1.14 6.64
CA ASN A 328 12.78 1.99 7.19
C ASN A 328 13.59 1.29 8.30
N ASP A 329 14.69 1.90 8.66
CA ASP A 329 15.56 1.44 9.74
C ASP A 329 14.98 1.81 11.11
N GLY A 330 15.31 1.03 12.14
CA GLY A 330 14.79 1.21 13.51
C GLY A 330 15.34 2.41 14.29
N GLY A 331 15.97 3.36 13.62
CA GLY A 331 16.42 4.62 14.18
C GLY A 331 17.93 4.72 14.40
N GLY A 332 18.40 5.97 14.44
CA GLY A 332 19.76 6.38 14.75
C GLY A 332 20.78 6.21 13.61
N PRO A 333 21.75 7.13 13.50
CA PRO A 333 22.78 7.05 12.46
C PRO A 333 23.73 5.84 12.62
N ALA A 334 23.78 5.23 13.82
CA ALA A 334 24.61 4.07 14.14
C ALA A 334 23.90 2.73 13.94
N GLY A 335 22.78 2.69 13.27
CA GLY A 335 21.84 1.58 13.21
C GLY A 335 22.29 0.28 12.55
N VAL A 336 23.50 0.20 12.05
CA VAL A 336 24.02 -0.92 11.22
C VAL A 336 23.89 -2.31 11.87
N THR A 337 23.83 -2.39 13.19
CA THR A 337 23.73 -3.65 13.93
C THR A 337 22.37 -3.91 14.56
N ASN A 338 21.41 -2.99 14.41
CA ASN A 338 20.08 -3.17 14.97
C ASN A 338 19.31 -4.21 14.15
N ALA A 339 18.77 -5.23 14.83
CA ALA A 339 17.99 -6.30 14.21
C ALA A 339 16.71 -5.79 13.49
N ASN A 340 16.26 -4.58 13.82
CA ASN A 340 15.11 -3.94 13.17
C ASN A 340 15.49 -3.06 11.96
N ASN A 341 16.76 -3.01 11.58
CA ASN A 341 17.20 -2.24 10.43
C ASN A 341 17.14 -3.09 9.17
N PHE A 342 16.18 -2.82 8.33
CA PHE A 342 15.98 -3.59 7.10
C PHE A 342 16.92 -3.16 5.98
N TRP A 343 17.35 -1.91 5.98
CA TRP A 343 18.32 -1.40 5.00
C TRP A 343 19.76 -1.48 5.49
N THR A 344 20.10 -0.85 6.60
CA THR A 344 21.50 -0.75 7.06
C THR A 344 22.02 -2.03 7.72
N GLY A 345 21.13 -2.90 8.20
CA GLY A 345 21.49 -4.20 8.76
C GLY A 345 21.76 -5.25 7.68
N GLU A 346 22.93 -5.90 7.74
CA GLU A 346 23.30 -6.99 6.81
C GLU A 346 22.50 -8.29 7.02
N GLN A 347 21.69 -8.39 8.08
CA GLN A 347 20.91 -9.59 8.40
C GLN A 347 19.74 -9.81 7.44
N TYR A 348 19.21 -8.75 6.85
CA TYR A 348 18.11 -8.86 5.86
C TYR A 348 18.67 -8.78 4.45
N ASN A 349 19.23 -7.66 4.06
CA ASN A 349 19.70 -7.40 2.72
C ASN A 349 21.21 -7.14 2.74
N THR A 350 22.01 -8.11 2.27
CA THR A 350 23.45 -7.91 2.21
C THR A 350 23.81 -6.75 1.29
N SER A 351 24.91 -6.06 1.56
CA SER A 351 25.41 -4.99 0.68
C SER A 351 25.68 -5.47 -0.74
N ALA A 352 26.04 -6.74 -0.92
CA ALA A 352 26.19 -7.35 -2.24
C ALA A 352 24.85 -7.43 -2.96
N HIS A 353 23.81 -7.98 -2.32
CA HIS A 353 22.48 -8.11 -2.88
C HIS A 353 21.86 -6.74 -3.22
N LYS A 354 21.94 -5.77 -2.30
CA LYS A 354 21.47 -4.39 -2.55
C LYS A 354 22.07 -3.81 -3.83
N ARG A 355 23.41 -3.91 -3.99
CA ARG A 355 24.11 -3.41 -5.19
C ARG A 355 23.74 -4.16 -6.46
N GLU A 356 23.53 -5.47 -6.39
CA GLU A 356 23.12 -6.31 -7.52
C GLU A 356 21.71 -5.91 -7.98
N VAL A 357 20.75 -5.85 -7.05
CA VAL A 357 19.35 -5.45 -7.34
C VAL A 357 19.29 -4.05 -7.96
N TYR A 358 19.95 -3.05 -7.38
CA TYR A 358 19.90 -1.67 -7.89
C TYR A 358 20.60 -1.45 -9.23
N ARG A 359 21.42 -2.39 -9.68
CA ARG A 359 22.07 -2.40 -11.01
C ARG A 359 21.36 -3.30 -12.01
N HIS A 360 20.41 -4.08 -11.55
CA HIS A 360 19.75 -5.06 -12.39
C HIS A 360 18.95 -4.37 -13.53
N PRO A 361 18.96 -4.92 -14.77
CA PRO A 361 18.30 -4.29 -15.93
C PRO A 361 16.79 -4.13 -15.74
N HIS A 362 16.12 -5.07 -15.06
CA HIS A 362 14.69 -5.02 -14.78
C HIS A 362 14.32 -4.22 -13.53
N VAL A 363 15.28 -3.60 -12.84
CA VAL A 363 15.01 -2.73 -11.69
C VAL A 363 15.07 -1.27 -12.12
N ILE A 364 14.00 -0.55 -11.85
CA ILE A 364 13.86 0.88 -12.16
C ILE A 364 14.32 1.69 -10.95
N THR A 365 15.42 2.39 -11.11
CA THR A 365 15.97 3.38 -10.20
C THR A 365 15.63 4.79 -10.68
N LEU A 366 15.88 5.81 -9.86
CA LEU A 366 15.50 7.21 -10.15
C LEU A 366 15.98 7.69 -11.54
N ASP A 367 17.20 7.33 -11.92
CA ASP A 367 17.81 7.69 -13.22
C ASP A 367 17.15 7.00 -14.43
N LYS A 368 16.35 5.97 -14.20
CA LYS A 368 15.59 5.26 -15.25
C LYS A 368 14.13 5.71 -15.35
N LEU A 369 13.65 6.57 -14.45
CA LEU A 369 12.28 7.09 -14.53
C LEU A 369 12.14 8.09 -15.69
N PRO A 370 11.02 8.06 -16.42
CA PRO A 370 10.72 9.12 -17.38
C PRO A 370 10.44 10.45 -16.66
N ARG A 371 10.70 11.56 -17.34
CA ARG A 371 10.30 12.87 -16.85
C ARG A 371 8.81 13.07 -17.07
N PHE A 372 8.02 13.05 -15.99
CA PHE A 372 6.58 13.35 -16.03
C PHE A 372 6.37 14.88 -16.01
N GLN A 373 6.68 15.53 -17.15
CA GLN A 373 6.42 16.97 -17.31
C GLN A 373 5.06 17.15 -17.97
N TYR A 374 4.21 17.91 -17.31
CA TYR A 374 2.92 18.38 -17.85
C TYR A 374 2.81 19.87 -17.59
N PRO A 375 2.37 20.62 -18.59
CA PRO A 375 2.16 22.05 -18.46
C PRO A 375 1.08 22.39 -17.43
#